data_e3324b331a305599f4b388530605cfdb
#
_entry.id   e3324b331a305599f4b388530605cfdb
#
_cell.length_a   1.000
_cell.length_b   1.000
_cell.length_c   1.000
_cell.angle_alpha   90.00
_cell.angle_beta   90.00
_cell.angle_gamma   90.00
#
_symmetry.space_group_name_H-M   'P 1'
#
loop_
_entity.id
_entity.type
_entity.pdbx_description
1 polymer ?
#
loop_
_entity_poly.entity_id
_entity_poly.type
_entity_poly.pdbx_seq_one_letter_code
_entity_poly.pdbx_strand_id
1 'polypeptide(L)'
;GIGLGWVYGFMGIHIGCAVSPLWFCLTDSRVSAKAAIAAAWAGCISGYVAWICTCAGLDDPLDRFGLGTLSSMLAGNVFSIGISWFICMGQALAAPDDYDWQSLKEIALLDDDQSGLDAEDLSEEKLVPALDWIKRVGWSTTFVLIVLWPALSTPAGVFSKTYFAFWIFVVIAWGFFASVIIVGLPIYESFGEIAVI
;
A
#
# COMPACT_ATOMS: atom_id res chain seq x y z
N GLY A 1 -1.54 18.91 -22.51
CA GLY A 1 -1.21 17.52 -22.24
C GLY A 1 -1.89 17.05 -20.95
N ILE A 2 -1.91 15.73 -20.73
CA ILE A 2 -2.35 15.14 -19.46
C ILE A 2 -1.20 15.32 -18.47
N GLY A 3 -1.48 15.92 -17.31
CA GLY A 3 -0.49 16.11 -16.26
C GLY A 3 -0.25 14.84 -15.44
N LEU A 4 0.92 14.75 -14.81
CA LEU A 4 1.29 13.61 -13.97
C LEU A 4 0.29 13.37 -12.83
N GLY A 5 -0.22 14.44 -12.22
CA GLY A 5 -1.26 14.35 -11.17
C GLY A 5 -2.56 13.69 -11.65
N TRP A 6 -2.95 13.93 -12.90
CA TRP A 6 -4.10 13.27 -13.50
C TRP A 6 -3.88 11.75 -13.60
N VAL A 7 -2.69 11.35 -14.07
CA VAL A 7 -2.32 9.93 -14.21
C VAL A 7 -2.33 9.23 -12.86
N TYR A 8 -1.76 9.84 -11.82
CA TYR A 8 -1.77 9.27 -10.47
C TYR A 8 -3.18 9.14 -9.89
N GLY A 9 -4.04 10.16 -10.06
CA GLY A 9 -5.42 10.09 -9.60
C GLY A 9 -6.21 8.98 -10.30
N PHE A 10 -6.03 8.82 -11.60
CA PHE A 10 -6.62 7.75 -12.39
C PHE A 10 -6.11 6.36 -11.97
N MET A 11 -4.79 6.19 -11.81
CA MET A 11 -4.19 4.96 -11.30
C MET A 11 -4.74 4.59 -9.92
N GLY A 12 -4.96 5.59 -9.05
CA GLY A 12 -5.53 5.37 -7.72
C GLY A 12 -6.91 4.71 -7.76
N ILE A 13 -7.78 5.10 -8.70
CA ILE A 13 -9.10 4.47 -8.86
C ILE A 13 -8.94 3.00 -9.26
N HIS A 14 -8.01 2.69 -10.16
CA HIS A 14 -7.74 1.32 -10.63
C HIS A 14 -7.13 0.43 -9.53
N ILE A 15 -6.13 0.94 -8.82
CA ILE A 15 -5.40 0.18 -7.82
C ILE A 15 -6.19 0.11 -6.51
N GLY A 16 -6.96 1.17 -6.20
CA GLY A 16 -7.72 1.29 -4.96
C GLY A 16 -8.70 0.14 -4.73
N CYS A 17 -9.33 -0.36 -5.80
CA CYS A 17 -10.27 -1.48 -5.72
C CYS A 17 -9.63 -2.80 -5.25
N ALA A 18 -8.32 -2.97 -5.42
CA ALA A 18 -7.60 -4.17 -5.01
C ALA A 18 -7.05 -4.09 -3.58
N VAL A 19 -6.95 -2.90 -3.00
CA VAL A 19 -6.34 -2.68 -1.68
C VAL A 19 -7.06 -3.47 -0.59
N SER A 20 -8.38 -3.34 -0.51
CA SER A 20 -9.19 -4.02 0.50
C SER A 20 -9.21 -5.53 0.32
N PRO A 21 -9.49 -6.08 -0.88
CA PRO A 21 -9.39 -7.52 -1.11
C PRO A 21 -8.03 -8.11 -0.74
N LEU A 22 -6.93 -7.45 -1.11
CA LEU A 22 -5.57 -7.91 -0.76
C LEU A 22 -5.36 -7.92 0.76
N TRP A 23 -5.78 -6.86 1.45
CA TRP A 23 -5.69 -6.80 2.89
C TRP A 23 -6.44 -7.96 3.55
N PHE A 24 -7.70 -8.17 3.19
CA PHE A 24 -8.52 -9.24 3.76
C PHE A 24 -7.97 -10.64 3.42
N CYS A 25 -7.52 -10.86 2.19
CA CYS A 25 -6.89 -12.13 1.79
C CYS A 25 -5.62 -12.47 2.57
N LEU A 26 -4.95 -11.49 3.17
CA LEU A 26 -3.73 -11.69 3.95
C LEU A 26 -3.97 -11.73 5.47
N THR A 27 -5.13 -11.25 5.94
CA THR A 27 -5.36 -11.02 7.38
C THR A 27 -6.60 -11.69 7.93
N ASP A 28 -7.54 -12.11 7.09
CA ASP A 28 -8.84 -12.64 7.53
C ASP A 28 -9.24 -13.90 6.75
N SER A 29 -9.23 -15.07 7.40
CA SER A 29 -9.61 -16.35 6.79
C SER A 29 -11.08 -16.43 6.37
N ARG A 30 -11.93 -15.52 6.87
CA ARG A 30 -13.38 -15.52 6.62
C ARG A 30 -13.76 -14.98 5.24
N VAL A 31 -12.84 -14.34 4.52
CA VAL A 31 -13.14 -13.79 3.19
C VAL A 31 -12.86 -14.82 2.11
N SER A 32 -13.89 -15.20 1.36
CA SER A 32 -13.77 -16.13 0.26
C SER A 32 -13.10 -15.49 -0.98
N ALA A 33 -12.41 -16.31 -1.78
CA ALA A 33 -11.82 -15.86 -3.03
C ALA A 33 -12.86 -15.24 -3.99
N LYS A 34 -14.09 -15.77 -4.02
CA LYS A 34 -15.17 -15.22 -4.85
C LYS A 34 -15.57 -13.83 -4.40
N ALA A 35 -15.66 -13.61 -3.08
CA ALA A 35 -15.98 -12.30 -2.53
C ALA A 35 -14.86 -11.29 -2.80
N ALA A 36 -13.61 -11.67 -2.65
CA ALA A 36 -12.47 -10.82 -2.96
C ALA A 36 -12.46 -10.36 -4.43
N ILE A 37 -12.70 -11.30 -5.36
CA ILE A 37 -12.81 -10.98 -6.80
C ILE A 37 -14.00 -10.06 -7.07
N ALA A 38 -15.18 -10.37 -6.52
CA ALA A 38 -16.37 -9.55 -6.67
C ALA A 38 -16.18 -8.14 -6.09
N ALA A 39 -15.50 -8.03 -4.93
CA ALA A 39 -15.17 -6.77 -4.28
C ALA A 39 -14.25 -5.91 -5.15
N ALA A 40 -13.22 -6.50 -5.75
CA ALA A 40 -12.31 -5.80 -6.65
C ALA A 40 -13.04 -5.24 -7.87
N TRP A 41 -13.89 -6.05 -8.52
CA TRP A 41 -14.67 -5.58 -9.68
C TRP A 41 -15.71 -4.53 -9.31
N ALA A 42 -16.47 -4.73 -8.23
CA ALA A 42 -17.47 -3.78 -7.78
C ALA A 42 -16.82 -2.46 -7.32
N GLY A 43 -15.70 -2.53 -6.64
CA GLY A 43 -14.91 -1.36 -6.28
C GLY A 43 -14.43 -0.58 -7.50
N CYS A 44 -13.90 -1.27 -8.50
CA CYS A 44 -13.47 -0.65 -9.75
C CYS A 44 -14.62 0.07 -10.47
N ILE A 45 -15.72 -0.63 -10.69
CA ILE A 45 -16.90 -0.07 -11.38
C ILE A 45 -17.48 1.11 -10.60
N SER A 46 -17.67 0.96 -9.28
CA SER A 46 -18.21 2.05 -8.45
C SER A 46 -17.29 3.26 -8.40
N GLY A 47 -15.98 3.05 -8.39
CA GLY A 47 -14.99 4.11 -8.47
C GLY A 47 -15.13 4.93 -9.76
N TYR A 48 -15.24 4.27 -10.91
CA TYR A 48 -15.50 4.96 -12.19
C TYR A 48 -16.82 5.69 -12.22
N VAL A 49 -17.90 5.05 -11.76
CA VAL A 49 -19.22 5.68 -11.70
C VAL A 49 -19.18 6.93 -10.81
N ALA A 50 -18.62 6.82 -9.61
CA ALA A 50 -18.51 7.95 -8.70
C ALA A 50 -17.64 9.09 -9.28
N TRP A 51 -16.53 8.75 -9.93
CA TRP A 51 -15.66 9.72 -10.59
C TRP A 51 -16.40 10.53 -11.65
N ILE A 52 -17.10 9.85 -12.57
CA ILE A 52 -17.84 10.49 -13.68
C ILE A 52 -19.05 11.26 -13.13
N CYS A 53 -19.82 10.66 -12.22
CA CYS A 53 -21.00 11.30 -11.65
C CYS A 53 -20.65 12.56 -10.84
N THR A 54 -19.53 12.55 -10.10
CA THR A 54 -19.07 13.73 -9.35
C THR A 54 -18.64 14.84 -10.30
N CYS A 55 -17.92 14.53 -11.37
CA CYS A 55 -17.58 15.50 -12.40
C CYS A 55 -18.84 16.15 -13.00
N ALA A 56 -19.80 15.35 -13.42
CA ALA A 56 -21.05 15.84 -13.99
C ALA A 56 -21.91 16.61 -12.98
N GLY A 57 -21.94 16.20 -11.71
CA GLY A 57 -22.72 16.84 -10.65
C GLY A 57 -22.13 18.16 -10.16
N LEU A 58 -20.88 18.45 -10.47
CA LEU A 58 -20.22 19.73 -10.21
C LEU A 58 -20.25 20.68 -11.41
N ASP A 59 -21.02 20.34 -12.45
CA ASP A 59 -21.09 21.06 -13.73
C ASP A 59 -19.72 21.23 -14.41
N ASP A 60 -18.75 20.37 -14.05
CA ASP A 60 -17.47 20.33 -14.72
C ASP A 60 -17.61 19.64 -16.09
N PRO A 61 -16.86 20.10 -17.11
CA PRO A 61 -16.90 19.45 -18.41
C PRO A 61 -16.41 18.01 -18.33
N LEU A 62 -17.10 17.07 -18.99
CA LEU A 62 -16.69 15.66 -19.06
C LEU A 62 -15.51 15.48 -20.01
N ASP A 63 -14.45 16.25 -19.78
CA ASP A 63 -13.18 16.17 -20.46
C ASP A 63 -12.01 15.91 -19.49
N ARG A 64 -10.79 15.93 -20.01
CA ARG A 64 -9.60 15.69 -19.20
C ARG A 64 -9.40 16.72 -18.08
N PHE A 65 -9.96 17.92 -18.19
CA PHE A 65 -9.81 18.98 -17.19
C PHE A 65 -10.80 18.78 -16.05
N GLY A 66 -12.07 18.60 -16.36
CA GLY A 66 -13.10 18.36 -15.36
C GLY A 66 -12.94 17.01 -14.65
N LEU A 67 -12.66 15.95 -15.40
CA LEU A 67 -12.30 14.64 -14.80
C LEU A 67 -11.01 14.68 -13.99
N GLY A 68 -10.13 15.66 -14.23
CA GLY A 68 -8.89 15.86 -13.48
C GLY A 68 -9.04 16.70 -12.22
N THR A 69 -10.24 17.18 -11.89
CA THR A 69 -10.48 17.95 -10.66
C THR A 69 -10.26 17.09 -9.43
N LEU A 70 -9.75 17.72 -8.36
CA LEU A 70 -9.46 17.02 -7.11
C LEU A 70 -10.72 16.32 -6.56
N SER A 71 -11.86 16.99 -6.60
CA SER A 71 -13.14 16.46 -6.08
C SER A 71 -13.58 15.20 -6.80
N SER A 72 -13.55 15.21 -8.14
CA SER A 72 -13.94 14.07 -8.96
C SER A 72 -13.00 12.88 -8.74
N MET A 73 -11.70 13.11 -8.78
CA MET A 73 -10.70 12.06 -8.53
C MET A 73 -10.76 11.50 -7.11
N LEU A 74 -10.97 12.36 -6.10
CA LEU A 74 -11.12 11.93 -4.72
C LEU A 74 -12.35 11.04 -4.56
N ALA A 75 -13.50 11.43 -5.13
CA ALA A 75 -14.70 10.61 -5.08
C ALA A 75 -14.46 9.23 -5.71
N GLY A 76 -13.86 9.16 -6.90
CA GLY A 76 -13.53 7.90 -7.55
C GLY A 76 -12.67 6.98 -6.68
N ASN A 77 -11.62 7.52 -6.07
CA ASN A 77 -10.70 6.76 -5.19
C ASN A 77 -11.41 6.27 -3.91
N VAL A 78 -12.18 7.14 -3.25
CA VAL A 78 -12.90 6.78 -2.02
C VAL A 78 -13.93 5.69 -2.28
N PHE A 79 -14.71 5.79 -3.36
CA PHE A 79 -15.70 4.76 -3.70
C PHE A 79 -15.03 3.46 -4.13
N SER A 80 -13.92 3.52 -4.86
CA SER A 80 -13.16 2.34 -5.28
C SER A 80 -12.69 1.52 -4.07
N ILE A 81 -12.06 2.15 -3.10
CA ILE A 81 -11.58 1.50 -1.88
C ILE A 81 -12.74 1.11 -0.96
N GLY A 82 -13.69 2.04 -0.75
CA GLY A 82 -14.77 1.85 0.21
C GLY A 82 -15.71 0.72 -0.16
N ILE A 83 -16.17 0.66 -1.41
CA ILE A 83 -17.09 -0.40 -1.85
C ILE A 83 -16.42 -1.76 -1.79
N SER A 84 -15.15 -1.87 -2.23
CA SER A 84 -14.41 -3.14 -2.12
C SER A 84 -14.26 -3.58 -0.65
N TRP A 85 -13.98 -2.64 0.27
CA TRP A 85 -13.89 -2.91 1.69
C TRP A 85 -15.21 -3.38 2.28
N PHE A 86 -16.33 -2.70 1.97
CA PHE A 86 -17.65 -3.08 2.48
C PHE A 86 -18.12 -4.44 1.97
N ILE A 87 -17.78 -4.84 0.75
CA ILE A 87 -18.13 -6.16 0.22
C ILE A 87 -17.35 -7.25 0.94
N CYS A 88 -16.03 -7.09 1.11
CA CYS A 88 -15.21 -8.05 1.85
C CYS A 88 -15.67 -8.19 3.30
N MET A 89 -15.85 -7.08 4.00
CA MET A 89 -16.31 -7.08 5.39
C MET A 89 -17.73 -7.65 5.51
N GLY A 90 -18.64 -7.26 4.62
CA GLY A 90 -20.02 -7.74 4.61
C GLY A 90 -20.09 -9.27 4.42
N GLN A 91 -19.30 -9.81 3.51
CA GLN A 91 -19.24 -11.26 3.31
C GLN A 91 -18.59 -11.97 4.51
N ALA A 92 -17.51 -11.43 5.06
CA ALA A 92 -16.87 -11.99 6.26
C ALA A 92 -17.83 -12.08 7.48
N LEU A 93 -18.80 -11.16 7.56
CA LEU A 93 -19.80 -11.13 8.64
C LEU A 93 -21.05 -11.98 8.33
N ALA A 94 -21.53 -11.96 7.07
CA ALA A 94 -22.81 -12.59 6.71
C ALA A 94 -22.66 -14.06 6.31
N ALA A 95 -21.56 -14.43 5.67
CA ALA A 95 -21.28 -15.77 5.17
C ALA A 95 -19.79 -16.08 5.26
N PRO A 96 -19.24 -16.19 6.47
CA PRO A 96 -17.79 -16.39 6.65
C PRO A 96 -17.33 -17.67 5.97
N ASP A 97 -16.20 -17.60 5.31
CA ASP A 97 -15.42 -18.76 4.85
C ASP A 97 -14.47 -19.21 5.96
N ASP A 98 -13.75 -20.29 5.76
CA ASP A 98 -12.72 -20.76 6.68
C ASP A 98 -11.50 -21.18 5.85
N TYR A 99 -10.68 -20.21 5.46
CA TYR A 99 -9.50 -20.48 4.67
C TYR A 99 -8.41 -21.12 5.53
N ASP A 100 -7.97 -22.32 5.14
CA ASP A 100 -6.86 -23.00 5.79
C ASP A 100 -5.50 -22.41 5.37
N TRP A 101 -4.91 -21.62 6.27
CA TRP A 101 -3.56 -21.06 6.08
C TRP A 101 -2.45 -22.11 6.01
N GLN A 102 -2.70 -23.35 6.48
CA GLN A 102 -1.70 -24.40 6.38
C GLN A 102 -1.46 -24.82 4.93
N SER A 103 -2.46 -24.67 4.06
CA SER A 103 -2.35 -24.95 2.64
C SER A 103 -1.25 -24.12 1.94
N LEU A 104 -0.88 -22.97 2.48
CA LEU A 104 0.24 -22.18 1.97
C LEU A 104 1.60 -22.86 2.16
N LYS A 105 1.72 -23.74 3.17
CA LYS A 105 2.94 -24.51 3.43
C LYS A 105 3.12 -25.68 2.47
N GLU A 106 2.05 -26.08 1.77
CA GLU A 106 2.09 -27.14 0.74
C GLU A 106 2.59 -26.63 -0.60
N ILE A 107 2.72 -25.31 -0.77
CA ILE A 107 3.32 -24.73 -1.96
C ILE A 107 4.80 -25.13 -1.96
N ALA A 108 5.20 -25.96 -2.95
CA ALA A 108 6.57 -26.39 -3.08
C ALA A 108 7.49 -25.18 -3.22
N LEU A 109 8.35 -24.97 -2.22
CA LEU A 109 9.43 -24.00 -2.32
C LEU A 109 10.45 -24.50 -3.31
N LEU A 110 10.91 -23.65 -4.22
CA LEU A 110 12.02 -23.93 -5.12
C LEU A 110 13.28 -24.13 -4.25
N ASP A 111 13.71 -25.40 -4.13
CA ASP A 111 14.95 -25.85 -3.51
C ASP A 111 15.34 -25.15 -2.18
N ASP A 112 14.82 -25.65 -1.07
CA ASP A 112 15.26 -25.29 0.27
C ASP A 112 16.76 -25.56 0.53
N ASP A 113 17.39 -26.39 -0.32
CA ASP A 113 18.81 -26.76 -0.19
C ASP A 113 19.78 -25.59 -0.51
N GLN A 114 19.32 -24.48 -1.04
CA GLN A 114 20.16 -23.32 -1.38
C GLN A 114 19.88 -22.05 -0.57
N SER A 115 18.92 -22.07 0.36
CA SER A 115 18.56 -20.85 1.11
C SER A 115 19.61 -20.37 2.10
N GLY A 116 20.59 -21.21 2.44
CA GLY A 116 21.62 -20.89 3.43
C GLY A 116 21.08 -20.57 4.83
N LEU A 117 19.76 -20.70 5.02
CA LEU A 117 19.10 -20.48 6.29
C LEU A 117 19.12 -21.78 7.09
N ASP A 118 19.81 -21.78 8.21
CA ASP A 118 19.78 -22.88 9.15
C ASP A 118 18.37 -23.02 9.77
N ALA A 119 17.95 -24.24 10.05
CA ALA A 119 16.68 -24.51 10.73
C ALA A 119 16.58 -23.77 12.09
N GLU A 120 17.72 -23.42 12.68
CA GLU A 120 17.84 -22.61 13.89
C GLU A 120 17.42 -21.16 13.66
N ASP A 121 17.66 -20.59 12.48
CA ASP A 121 17.24 -19.21 12.13
C ASP A 121 15.74 -19.08 11.90
N LEU A 122 15.09 -20.19 11.57
CA LEU A 122 13.62 -20.31 11.45
C LEU A 122 12.94 -20.69 12.77
N SER A 123 13.67 -20.78 13.87
CA SER A 123 13.10 -21.10 15.18
C SER A 123 12.17 -19.98 15.68
N GLU A 124 11.09 -20.34 16.36
CA GLU A 124 10.16 -19.38 16.96
C GLU A 124 10.88 -18.44 17.95
N GLU A 125 11.92 -18.92 18.61
CA GLU A 125 12.70 -18.14 19.56
C GLU A 125 13.40 -16.94 18.92
N LYS A 126 13.83 -17.06 17.66
CA LYS A 126 14.44 -15.95 16.88
C LYS A 126 13.39 -15.14 16.11
N LEU A 127 12.36 -15.81 15.57
CA LEU A 127 11.36 -15.16 14.70
C LEU A 127 10.39 -14.27 15.50
N VAL A 128 9.95 -14.68 16.71
CA VAL A 128 8.97 -13.89 17.47
C VAL A 128 9.53 -12.51 17.86
N PRO A 129 10.74 -12.38 18.42
CA PRO A 129 11.31 -11.07 18.73
C PRO A 129 11.52 -10.19 17.47
N ALA A 130 11.93 -10.80 16.36
CA ALA A 130 12.10 -10.09 15.09
C ALA A 130 10.75 -9.55 14.56
N LEU A 131 9.70 -10.35 14.64
CA LEU A 131 8.36 -9.96 14.25
C LEU A 131 7.81 -8.82 15.12
N ASP A 132 8.01 -8.88 16.42
CA ASP A 132 7.59 -7.83 17.35
C ASP A 132 8.36 -6.53 17.11
N TRP A 133 9.65 -6.63 16.81
CA TRP A 133 10.46 -5.47 16.42
C TRP A 133 9.94 -4.86 15.11
N ILE A 134 9.72 -5.65 14.06
CA ILE A 134 9.20 -5.20 12.77
C ILE A 134 7.83 -4.55 12.93
N LYS A 135 6.92 -5.15 13.70
CA LYS A 135 5.61 -4.57 13.98
C LYS A 135 5.73 -3.21 14.67
N ARG A 136 6.55 -3.12 15.72
CA ARG A 136 6.72 -1.88 16.48
C ARG A 136 7.35 -0.77 15.65
N VAL A 137 8.46 -1.07 14.97
CA VAL A 137 9.16 -0.10 14.13
C VAL A 137 8.34 0.24 12.89
N GLY A 138 7.75 -0.75 12.23
CA GLY A 138 6.92 -0.55 11.04
C GLY A 138 5.72 0.34 11.32
N TRP A 139 4.94 0.05 12.36
CA TRP A 139 3.80 0.90 12.73
C TRP A 139 4.22 2.31 13.16
N SER A 140 5.31 2.44 13.92
CA SER A 140 5.83 3.74 14.33
C SER A 140 6.27 4.57 13.12
N THR A 141 7.03 3.96 12.22
CA THR A 141 7.50 4.64 10.99
C THR A 141 6.33 5.01 10.08
N THR A 142 5.36 4.11 9.92
CA THR A 142 4.14 4.38 9.14
C THR A 142 3.38 5.56 9.72
N PHE A 143 3.17 5.60 11.03
CA PHE A 143 2.50 6.72 11.69
C PHE A 143 3.26 8.04 11.49
N VAL A 144 4.57 8.03 11.68
CA VAL A 144 5.40 9.23 11.52
C VAL A 144 5.36 9.74 10.07
N LEU A 145 5.56 8.85 9.09
CA LEU A 145 5.70 9.28 7.69
C LEU A 145 4.37 9.58 7.00
N ILE A 146 3.30 8.84 7.34
CA ILE A 146 2.01 8.96 6.63
C ILE A 146 1.05 9.90 7.36
N VAL A 147 1.11 9.97 8.69
CA VAL A 147 0.18 10.79 9.47
C VAL A 147 0.85 12.05 10.03
N LEU A 148 1.88 11.87 10.86
CA LEU A 148 2.50 12.98 11.57
C LEU A 148 3.18 13.97 10.62
N TRP A 149 3.95 13.46 9.68
CA TRP A 149 4.73 14.28 8.77
C TRP A 149 3.86 15.16 7.85
N PRO A 150 2.83 14.65 7.15
CA PRO A 150 1.90 15.50 6.40
C PRO A 150 1.10 16.43 7.31
N ALA A 151 0.66 15.99 8.50
CA ALA A 151 -0.11 16.80 9.42
C ALA A 151 0.65 18.05 9.90
N LEU A 152 1.97 17.95 10.11
CA LEU A 152 2.82 19.08 10.46
C LEU A 152 2.89 20.16 9.37
N SER A 153 2.63 19.79 8.13
CA SER A 153 2.63 20.73 7.00
C SER A 153 1.29 21.42 6.79
N THR A 154 0.21 20.82 7.27
CA THR A 154 -1.16 21.31 7.04
C THR A 154 -1.38 22.76 7.49
N PRO A 155 -0.87 23.21 8.66
CA PRO A 155 -1.05 24.60 9.09
C PRO A 155 -0.36 25.63 8.20
N ALA A 156 0.64 25.23 7.42
CA ALA A 156 1.38 26.15 6.56
C ALA A 156 0.59 26.59 5.32
N GLY A 157 -0.50 25.91 4.97
CA GLY A 157 -1.31 26.21 3.79
C GLY A 157 -0.47 26.19 2.51
N VAL A 158 -0.39 27.33 1.81
CA VAL A 158 0.50 27.49 0.66
C VAL A 158 1.93 27.70 1.15
N PHE A 159 2.83 26.84 0.72
CA PHE A 159 4.23 26.88 1.16
C PHE A 159 4.95 28.13 0.65
N SER A 160 5.65 28.83 1.54
CA SER A 160 6.62 29.83 1.16
C SER A 160 7.79 29.18 0.40
N LYS A 161 8.50 29.95 -0.42
CA LYS A 161 9.66 29.46 -1.19
C LYS A 161 10.71 28.79 -0.28
N THR A 162 10.98 29.40 0.87
CA THR A 162 11.96 28.87 1.84
C THR A 162 11.47 27.57 2.47
N TYR A 163 10.19 27.50 2.85
CA TYR A 163 9.62 26.28 3.45
C TYR A 163 9.55 25.13 2.44
N PHE A 164 9.23 25.43 1.18
CA PHE A 164 9.26 24.46 0.11
C PHE A 164 10.68 23.92 -0.14
N ALA A 165 11.68 24.82 -0.15
CA ALA A 165 13.08 24.40 -0.30
C ALA A 165 13.54 23.50 0.86
N PHE A 166 13.13 23.77 2.09
CA PHE A 166 13.39 22.90 3.25
C PHE A 166 12.78 21.50 3.04
N TRP A 167 11.54 21.42 2.57
CA TRP A 167 10.89 20.15 2.27
C TRP A 167 11.62 19.33 1.22
N ILE A 168 12.03 19.99 0.13
CA ILE A 168 12.81 19.35 -0.94
C ILE A 168 14.14 18.81 -0.38
N PHE A 169 14.83 19.61 0.44
CA PHE A 169 16.05 19.16 1.09
C PHE A 169 15.83 17.90 1.94
N VAL A 170 14.78 17.87 2.76
CA VAL A 170 14.47 16.73 3.63
C VAL A 170 14.15 15.48 2.78
N VAL A 171 13.37 15.61 1.71
CA VAL A 171 13.05 14.48 0.80
C VAL A 171 14.31 13.93 0.14
N ILE A 172 15.21 14.79 -0.33
CA ILE A 172 16.47 14.38 -0.96
C ILE A 172 17.37 13.68 0.09
N ALA A 173 17.51 14.27 1.28
CA ALA A 173 18.31 13.69 2.37
C ALA A 173 17.77 12.32 2.80
N TRP A 174 16.45 12.18 2.93
CA TRP A 174 15.81 10.89 3.22
C TRP A 174 16.06 9.87 2.12
N GLY A 175 15.86 10.24 0.86
CA GLY A 175 16.09 9.34 -0.28
C GLY A 175 17.55 8.88 -0.36
N PHE A 176 18.49 9.77 -0.11
CA PHE A 176 19.92 9.43 -0.05
C PHE A 176 20.23 8.46 1.10
N PHE A 177 19.74 8.76 2.30
CA PHE A 177 19.94 7.92 3.48
C PHE A 177 19.33 6.53 3.31
N ALA A 178 18.10 6.46 2.82
CA ALA A 178 17.43 5.19 2.51
C ALA A 178 18.21 4.37 1.48
N SER A 179 18.71 5.02 0.42
CA SER A 179 19.52 4.35 -0.61
C SER A 179 20.82 3.79 -0.06
N VAL A 180 21.50 4.54 0.82
CA VAL A 180 22.72 4.08 1.48
C VAL A 180 22.45 2.84 2.34
N ILE A 181 21.35 2.81 3.08
CA ILE A 181 20.98 1.64 3.90
C ILE A 181 20.61 0.46 3.00
N ILE A 182 19.75 0.65 2.00
CA ILE A 182 19.27 -0.43 1.12
C ILE A 182 20.43 -1.11 0.38
N VAL A 183 21.42 -0.34 -0.04
CA VAL A 183 22.58 -0.88 -0.76
C VAL A 183 23.69 -1.32 0.21
N GLY A 184 23.96 -0.52 1.24
CA GLY A 184 25.08 -0.74 2.15
C GLY A 184 24.86 -1.91 3.09
N LEU A 185 23.63 -2.12 3.59
CA LEU A 185 23.34 -3.18 4.55
C LEU A 185 23.58 -4.57 3.97
N PRO A 186 23.04 -4.94 2.78
CA PRO A 186 23.33 -6.23 2.18
C PRO A 186 24.82 -6.45 1.88
N ILE A 187 25.52 -5.41 1.43
CA ILE A 187 26.99 -5.49 1.19
C ILE A 187 27.72 -5.74 2.51
N TYR A 188 27.34 -5.06 3.58
CA TYR A 188 27.94 -5.23 4.89
C TYR A 188 27.70 -6.65 5.44
N GLU A 189 26.49 -7.17 5.32
CA GLU A 189 26.13 -8.53 5.76
C GLU A 189 26.86 -9.61 4.95
N SER A 190 26.98 -9.43 3.63
CA SER A 190 27.68 -10.39 2.74
C SER A 190 29.20 -10.17 2.69
N PHE A 191 29.75 -9.21 3.41
CA PHE A 191 31.17 -8.84 3.27
C PHE A 191 32.11 -10.00 3.62
N GLY A 192 31.72 -10.86 4.59
CA GLY A 192 32.45 -12.05 4.97
C GLY A 192 32.55 -13.09 3.84
N GLU A 193 31.52 -13.23 3.04
CA GLU A 193 31.45 -14.16 1.92
C GLU A 193 32.15 -13.61 0.68
N ILE A 194 32.04 -12.30 0.43
CA ILE A 194 32.68 -11.61 -0.71
C ILE A 194 34.21 -11.56 -0.52
N ALA A 195 34.69 -11.46 0.70
CA ALA A 195 36.11 -11.40 0.99
C ALA A 195 36.89 -12.75 0.84
N VAL A 196 36.13 -13.85 0.62
CA VAL A 196 36.70 -15.21 0.44
C VAL A 196 36.81 -15.57 -1.06
N ILE A 197 36.26 -14.77 -1.97
CA ILE A 197 36.38 -14.92 -3.42
C ILE A 197 37.58 -14.12 -3.95
#